data_4e753ccf6d76ec5b3f9be48d5eaf28cd
#
_entry.id   4e753ccf6d76ec5b3f9be48d5eaf28cd
#
_cell.length_a   1.000
_cell.length_b   1.000
_cell.length_c   1.000
_cell.angle_alpha   90.00
_cell.angle_beta   90.00
_cell.angle_gamma   90.00
#
_symmetry.space_group_name_H-M   'P 1'
#
loop_
_entity.id
_entity.type
_entity.pdbx_description
1 polymer ?
#
loop_
_entity_poly.entity_id
_entity_poly.type
_entity_poly.pdbx_seq_one_letter_code
_entity_poly.pdbx_strand_id
1 'polypeptide(L)'
;RDLVRSRGLGDVYKRQDVQVKRLHEYKRQQMNALYAIYKYLDIKAGNKPSTPITMIFGAKAAPAYVIAKDIIHLILCLQELIEKDPEVRPYFRVLMIENYNVSKAAKVIPAANISEQISLASKEASGTGNMKFMLNGALTLGTEDGANVEIRDLVGEENIYIFGRKPQDVIDLYEAGTYSSKEIYEEDALIHKLVDFITGEELLAIGDEESLTRLHRELIGKDWFMTLLDTKEYITTKEKVYADYEDRKTWNKKALINIAKAGFFSSDRTIAQYNDCLLYTSPSPRDRTRS
;
A
#
# COMPACT_ATOMS: atom_id res chain seq x y z
N ARG A 1 -13.44 19.62 -1.63
CA ARG A 1 -14.17 19.62 -0.34
C ARG A 1 -15.40 18.72 -0.41
N ASP A 2 -16.16 18.74 -1.50
CA ASP A 2 -17.43 18.00 -1.60
C ASP A 2 -17.25 16.48 -1.82
N LEU A 3 -16.22 16.06 -2.56
CA LEU A 3 -15.90 14.65 -2.73
C LEU A 3 -15.40 14.00 -1.41
N VAL A 4 -14.73 14.79 -0.58
CA VAL A 4 -14.24 14.39 0.74
C VAL A 4 -15.41 14.33 1.75
N ARG A 5 -16.34 15.29 1.71
CA ARG A 5 -17.49 15.34 2.62
C ARG A 5 -18.58 14.31 2.29
N SER A 6 -18.92 14.15 1.00
CA SER A 6 -20.02 13.27 0.58
C SER A 6 -19.71 11.78 0.71
N ARG A 7 -18.41 11.39 0.77
CA ARG A 7 -17.97 10.00 0.89
C ARG A 7 -17.26 9.68 2.21
N GLY A 8 -17.31 10.57 3.20
CA GLY A 8 -16.66 10.37 4.48
C GLY A 8 -15.12 10.51 4.45
N LEU A 9 -14.55 10.96 3.33
CA LEU A 9 -13.16 11.36 3.22
C LEU A 9 -12.96 12.67 3.99
N GLY A 10 -12.07 12.70 4.98
CA GLY A 10 -11.82 13.90 5.82
C GLY A 10 -12.63 13.96 7.09
N ASP A 11 -13.29 12.90 7.47
CA ASP A 11 -13.86 12.78 8.81
C ASP A 11 -12.72 12.55 9.82
N VAL A 12 -12.56 13.52 10.72
CA VAL A 12 -11.48 13.54 11.73
C VAL A 12 -11.58 12.35 12.70
N TYR A 13 -12.73 11.70 12.75
CA TYR A 13 -13.01 10.55 13.60
C TYR A 13 -12.77 9.20 12.92
N LYS A 14 -12.29 9.20 11.67
CA LYS A 14 -11.99 7.97 10.93
C LYS A 14 -10.52 7.88 10.61
N ARG A 15 -10.01 6.66 10.64
CA ARG A 15 -8.66 6.31 10.24
C ARG A 15 -8.62 6.13 8.73
N GLN A 16 -7.76 6.89 8.06
CA GLN A 16 -7.64 6.85 6.61
C GLN A 16 -6.34 6.16 6.20
N ASP A 17 -6.50 4.99 5.63
CA ASP A 17 -5.46 4.11 5.15
C ASP A 17 -5.46 4.16 3.61
N VAL A 18 -4.36 4.59 3.01
CA VAL A 18 -4.36 5.03 1.63
C VAL A 18 -3.32 4.31 0.79
N GLN A 19 -3.78 3.63 -0.26
CA GLN A 19 -2.94 3.05 -1.30
C GLN A 19 -3.32 3.61 -2.67
N VAL A 20 -2.67 4.69 -3.08
CA VAL A 20 -2.96 5.36 -4.36
C VAL A 20 -1.71 5.38 -5.25
N LYS A 21 -1.72 4.53 -6.26
CA LYS A 21 -0.61 4.34 -7.22
C LYS A 21 -1.11 3.56 -8.44
N ARG A 22 -0.35 3.56 -9.55
CA ARG A 22 -0.67 2.68 -10.68
C ARG A 22 -0.78 1.24 -10.21
N LEU A 23 -1.75 0.50 -10.73
CA LEU A 23 -1.90 -0.89 -10.39
C LEU A 23 -0.84 -1.71 -11.10
N HIS A 24 -0.12 -2.50 -10.31
CA HIS A 24 0.81 -3.49 -10.78
C HIS A 24 1.00 -4.55 -9.68
N GLU A 25 1.11 -5.81 -10.04
CA GLU A 25 1.20 -6.92 -9.07
C GLU A 25 2.35 -6.72 -8.07
N TYR A 26 3.53 -6.19 -8.50
CA TYR A 26 4.64 -5.96 -7.58
C TYR A 26 4.35 -4.91 -6.49
N LYS A 27 3.38 -4.01 -6.70
CA LYS A 27 2.92 -3.03 -5.71
C LYS A 27 1.96 -3.63 -4.68
N ARG A 28 1.57 -4.85 -4.91
CA ARG A 28 0.81 -5.76 -4.04
C ARG A 28 -0.52 -5.19 -3.53
N GLN A 29 -1.26 -4.45 -4.40
CA GLN A 29 -2.62 -4.01 -4.06
C GLN A 29 -3.53 -5.21 -3.73
N GLN A 30 -3.29 -6.38 -4.34
CA GLN A 30 -3.95 -7.64 -4.02
C GLN A 30 -3.72 -8.06 -2.55
N MET A 31 -2.54 -7.85 -1.97
CA MET A 31 -2.27 -8.13 -0.56
C MET A 31 -3.11 -7.22 0.36
N ASN A 32 -3.24 -5.95 0.00
CA ASN A 32 -4.10 -5.02 0.72
C ASN A 32 -5.59 -5.35 0.55
N ALA A 33 -6.00 -5.92 -0.59
CA ALA A 33 -7.35 -6.46 -0.79
C ALA A 33 -7.59 -7.72 0.06
N LEU A 34 -6.61 -8.63 0.19
CA LEU A 34 -6.68 -9.77 1.12
C LEU A 34 -6.81 -9.30 2.58
N TYR A 35 -6.11 -8.23 2.95
CA TYR A 35 -6.32 -7.61 4.26
C TYR A 35 -7.76 -7.07 4.43
N ALA A 36 -8.34 -6.49 3.40
CA ALA A 36 -9.74 -6.03 3.47
C ALA A 36 -10.70 -7.20 3.71
N ILE A 37 -10.46 -8.36 3.09
CA ILE A 37 -11.21 -9.59 3.37
C ILE A 37 -11.00 -10.02 4.82
N TYR A 38 -9.75 -10.07 5.31
CA TYR A 38 -9.44 -10.38 6.70
C TYR A 38 -10.24 -9.49 7.66
N LYS A 39 -10.18 -8.17 7.48
CA LYS A 39 -10.86 -7.22 8.37
C LYS A 39 -12.38 -7.32 8.29
N TYR A 40 -12.95 -7.59 7.13
CA TYR A 40 -14.38 -7.89 6.98
C TYR A 40 -14.78 -9.09 7.82
N LEU A 41 -14.07 -10.21 7.69
CA LEU A 41 -14.33 -11.43 8.44
C LEU A 41 -14.10 -11.28 9.95
N ASP A 42 -13.08 -10.51 10.34
CA ASP A 42 -12.75 -10.20 11.73
C ASP A 42 -13.88 -9.41 12.41
N ILE A 43 -14.44 -8.42 11.73
CA ILE A 43 -15.61 -7.64 12.23
C ILE A 43 -16.85 -8.51 12.29
N LYS A 44 -17.08 -9.38 11.30
CA LYS A 44 -18.21 -10.37 11.33
C LYS A 44 -18.05 -11.36 12.49
N ALA A 45 -16.84 -11.66 12.92
CA ALA A 45 -16.55 -12.46 14.11
C ALA A 45 -16.75 -11.69 15.43
N GLY A 46 -17.07 -10.38 15.39
CA GLY A 46 -17.35 -9.55 16.56
C GLY A 46 -16.22 -8.59 16.95
N ASN A 47 -15.05 -8.64 16.32
CA ASN A 47 -13.88 -7.81 16.64
C ASN A 47 -14.00 -6.42 15.98
N LYS A 48 -14.82 -5.56 16.54
CA LYS A 48 -15.12 -4.23 16.01
C LYS A 48 -14.04 -3.23 16.43
N PRO A 49 -13.43 -2.48 15.47
CA PRO A 49 -12.45 -1.45 15.81
C PRO A 49 -13.10 -0.27 16.55
N SER A 50 -12.39 0.29 17.53
CA SER A 50 -12.83 1.47 18.28
C SER A 50 -12.94 2.71 17.41
N THR A 51 -11.94 2.93 16.55
CA THR A 51 -11.95 4.00 15.55
C THR A 51 -12.28 3.40 14.18
N PRO A 52 -13.33 3.86 13.48
CA PRO A 52 -13.68 3.35 12.15
C PRO A 52 -12.53 3.52 11.14
N ILE A 53 -12.37 2.53 10.28
CA ILE A 53 -11.30 2.46 9.29
C ILE A 53 -11.90 2.74 7.90
N THR A 54 -11.22 3.56 7.12
CA THR A 54 -11.50 3.74 5.70
C THR A 54 -10.25 3.43 4.89
N MET A 55 -10.26 2.30 4.18
CA MET A 55 -9.23 1.97 3.20
C MET A 55 -9.54 2.63 1.87
N ILE A 56 -8.59 3.38 1.35
CA ILE A 56 -8.75 4.15 0.13
C ILE A 56 -7.76 3.65 -0.93
N PHE A 57 -8.30 3.06 -1.98
CA PHE A 57 -7.54 2.68 -3.16
C PHE A 57 -7.70 3.71 -4.26
N GLY A 58 -6.65 3.91 -5.04
CA GLY A 58 -6.71 4.71 -6.26
C GLY A 58 -5.69 4.18 -7.25
N ALA A 59 -6.18 3.61 -8.34
CA ALA A 59 -5.32 2.95 -9.31
C ALA A 59 -5.87 3.08 -10.74
N LYS A 60 -4.99 2.83 -11.71
CA LYS A 60 -5.31 2.61 -13.11
C LYS A 60 -4.47 1.43 -13.60
N ALA A 61 -5.10 0.51 -14.32
CA ALA A 61 -4.43 -0.58 -15.01
C ALA A 61 -4.19 -0.25 -16.49
N ALA A 62 -3.11 -0.77 -17.07
CA ALA A 62 -2.93 -0.75 -18.51
C ALA A 62 -4.03 -1.61 -19.18
N PRO A 63 -4.57 -1.23 -20.33
CA PRO A 63 -5.68 -1.94 -20.98
C PRO A 63 -5.45 -3.42 -21.20
N ALA A 64 -4.22 -3.83 -21.57
CA ALA A 64 -3.84 -5.21 -21.82
C ALA A 64 -3.48 -6.00 -20.55
N TYR A 65 -3.37 -5.36 -19.39
CA TYR A 65 -2.95 -6.01 -18.15
C TYR A 65 -4.16 -6.60 -17.42
N VAL A 66 -4.54 -7.82 -17.80
CA VAL A 66 -5.76 -8.50 -17.36
C VAL A 66 -5.79 -8.65 -15.83
N ILE A 67 -4.77 -9.25 -15.22
CA ILE A 67 -4.71 -9.47 -13.77
C ILE A 67 -4.79 -8.16 -12.98
N ALA A 68 -4.20 -7.08 -13.48
CA ALA A 68 -4.35 -5.77 -12.85
C ALA A 68 -5.82 -5.28 -12.85
N LYS A 69 -6.58 -5.60 -13.89
CA LYS A 69 -8.02 -5.30 -13.93
C LYS A 69 -8.81 -6.18 -12.98
N ASP A 70 -8.43 -7.46 -12.84
CA ASP A 70 -9.06 -8.38 -11.91
C ASP A 70 -8.84 -7.95 -10.45
N ILE A 71 -7.65 -7.43 -10.12
CA ILE A 71 -7.39 -6.84 -8.79
C ILE A 71 -8.27 -5.61 -8.54
N ILE A 72 -8.44 -4.73 -9.53
CA ILE A 72 -9.37 -3.59 -9.41
C ILE A 72 -10.80 -4.10 -9.22
N HIS A 73 -11.19 -5.12 -9.97
CA HIS A 73 -12.52 -5.72 -9.86
C HIS A 73 -12.77 -6.28 -8.46
N LEU A 74 -11.83 -7.05 -7.89
CA LEU A 74 -11.91 -7.52 -6.50
C LEU A 74 -12.10 -6.37 -5.51
N ILE A 75 -11.34 -5.27 -5.65
CA ILE A 75 -11.46 -4.10 -4.76
C ILE A 75 -12.86 -3.46 -4.87
N LEU A 76 -13.42 -3.39 -6.08
CA LEU A 76 -14.78 -2.87 -6.30
C LEU A 76 -15.85 -3.79 -5.70
N CYS A 77 -15.69 -5.11 -5.84
CA CYS A 77 -16.58 -6.08 -5.19
C CYS A 77 -16.54 -5.96 -3.66
N LEU A 78 -15.34 -5.82 -3.08
CA LEU A 78 -15.17 -5.59 -1.63
C LEU A 78 -15.80 -4.27 -1.18
N GLN A 79 -15.66 -3.20 -1.96
CA GLN A 79 -16.33 -1.93 -1.69
C GLN A 79 -17.84 -2.12 -1.63
N GLU A 80 -18.42 -2.83 -2.60
CA GLU A 80 -19.88 -3.07 -2.68
C GLU A 80 -20.38 -3.96 -1.55
N LEU A 81 -19.68 -5.08 -1.29
CA LEU A 81 -20.00 -6.01 -0.20
C LEU A 81 -20.05 -5.28 1.14
N ILE A 82 -19.00 -4.54 1.47
CA ILE A 82 -18.86 -3.84 2.76
C ILE A 82 -19.88 -2.69 2.89
N GLU A 83 -20.13 -1.95 1.82
CA GLU A 83 -21.11 -0.85 1.85
C GLU A 83 -22.54 -1.35 2.06
N LYS A 84 -22.86 -2.57 1.59
CA LYS A 84 -24.18 -3.20 1.78
C LYS A 84 -24.32 -3.91 3.12
N ASP A 85 -23.23 -4.23 3.82
CA ASP A 85 -23.31 -4.96 5.10
C ASP A 85 -23.49 -3.98 6.28
N PRO A 86 -24.68 -3.95 6.93
CA PRO A 86 -24.97 -3.04 8.03
C PRO A 86 -24.19 -3.36 9.32
N GLU A 87 -23.64 -4.56 9.46
CA GLU A 87 -22.82 -4.94 10.60
C GLU A 87 -21.38 -4.45 10.46
N VAL A 88 -20.86 -4.35 9.24
CA VAL A 88 -19.46 -4.00 8.96
C VAL A 88 -19.31 -2.53 8.60
N ARG A 89 -20.20 -1.98 7.77
CA ARG A 89 -20.12 -0.61 7.23
C ARG A 89 -19.87 0.49 8.27
N PRO A 90 -20.43 0.47 9.49
CA PRO A 90 -20.16 1.50 10.49
C PRO A 90 -18.69 1.54 10.95
N TYR A 91 -17.99 0.43 10.87
CA TYR A 91 -16.64 0.23 11.42
C TYR A 91 -15.54 0.18 10.35
N PHE A 92 -15.91 -0.26 9.14
CA PHE A 92 -14.95 -0.47 8.08
C PHE A 92 -15.53 -0.12 6.71
N ARG A 93 -14.74 0.56 5.88
CA ARG A 93 -15.10 0.90 4.50
C ARG A 93 -13.91 0.71 3.58
N VAL A 94 -14.20 0.23 2.39
CA VAL A 94 -13.28 0.19 1.26
C VAL A 94 -13.79 1.15 0.20
N LEU A 95 -12.93 2.01 -0.31
CA LEU A 95 -13.25 3.00 -1.34
C LEU A 95 -12.23 2.94 -2.47
N MET A 96 -12.72 2.77 -3.70
CA MET A 96 -11.91 2.91 -4.91
C MET A 96 -12.13 4.29 -5.53
N ILE A 97 -11.07 5.07 -5.64
CA ILE A 97 -11.15 6.39 -6.29
C ILE A 97 -11.17 6.20 -7.80
N GLU A 98 -12.30 6.51 -8.39
CA GLU A 98 -12.46 6.50 -9.84
C GLU A 98 -11.48 7.49 -10.50
N ASN A 99 -10.87 7.08 -11.60
CA ASN A 99 -9.98 7.90 -12.43
C ASN A 99 -8.93 8.70 -11.61
N TYR A 100 -8.20 7.99 -10.72
CA TYR A 100 -7.15 8.61 -9.92
C TYR A 100 -6.13 9.36 -10.80
N ASN A 101 -5.88 10.62 -10.47
CA ASN A 101 -5.01 11.53 -11.21
C ASN A 101 -4.39 12.58 -10.27
N VAL A 102 -3.55 13.46 -10.80
CA VAL A 102 -2.81 14.49 -10.02
C VAL A 102 -3.76 15.37 -9.20
N SER A 103 -4.88 15.80 -9.77
CA SER A 103 -5.85 16.68 -9.05
C SER A 103 -6.52 15.95 -7.88
N LYS A 104 -6.78 14.64 -8.02
CA LYS A 104 -7.31 13.81 -6.94
C LYS A 104 -6.22 13.50 -5.90
N ALA A 105 -4.98 13.28 -6.34
CA ALA A 105 -3.82 13.09 -5.46
C ALA A 105 -3.64 14.26 -4.49
N ALA A 106 -3.75 15.50 -4.98
CA ALA A 106 -3.64 16.70 -4.16
C ALA A 106 -4.69 16.82 -3.04
N LYS A 107 -5.79 16.07 -3.14
CA LYS A 107 -6.84 16.01 -2.11
C LYS A 107 -6.70 14.78 -1.19
N VAL A 108 -6.27 13.66 -1.73
CA VAL A 108 -6.22 12.38 -1.02
C VAL A 108 -4.98 12.27 -0.14
N ILE A 109 -3.82 12.70 -0.65
CA ILE A 109 -2.56 12.60 0.08
C ILE A 109 -2.60 13.37 1.42
N PRO A 110 -3.06 14.64 1.48
CA PRO A 110 -3.17 15.35 2.76
C PRO A 110 -4.24 14.80 3.71
N ALA A 111 -5.13 13.94 3.23
CA ALA A 111 -6.16 13.33 4.06
C ALA A 111 -5.71 12.00 4.70
N ALA A 112 -4.57 11.46 4.30
CA ALA A 112 -4.11 10.15 4.76
C ALA A 112 -3.52 10.19 6.16
N ASN A 113 -3.80 9.15 6.94
CA ASN A 113 -3.11 8.87 8.20
C ASN A 113 -2.02 7.81 7.98
N ILE A 114 -2.29 6.84 7.11
CA ILE A 114 -1.41 5.72 6.78
C ILE A 114 -1.17 5.73 5.27
N SER A 115 0.09 5.57 4.90
CA SER A 115 0.59 5.47 3.53
C SER A 115 1.05 4.06 3.24
N GLU A 116 0.33 3.35 2.38
CA GLU A 116 0.63 1.97 1.97
C GLU A 116 1.71 1.93 0.88
N GLN A 117 2.91 1.48 1.26
CA GLN A 117 4.10 1.39 0.41
C GLN A 117 4.67 -0.04 0.44
N ILE A 118 3.82 -1.00 0.06
CA ILE A 118 3.98 -2.43 0.30
C ILE A 118 4.48 -3.23 -0.92
N SER A 119 5.22 -2.61 -1.82
CA SER A 119 5.85 -3.30 -2.95
C SER A 119 6.73 -4.46 -2.46
N LEU A 120 6.92 -5.48 -3.31
CA LEU A 120 7.87 -6.53 -2.98
C LEU A 120 9.27 -5.94 -2.93
N ALA A 121 10.02 -6.22 -1.87
CA ALA A 121 11.39 -5.75 -1.72
C ALA A 121 12.23 -6.04 -2.97
N SER A 122 13.11 -5.13 -3.36
CA SER A 122 13.90 -5.14 -4.59
C SER A 122 13.19 -4.77 -5.90
N LYS A 123 11.89 -4.40 -5.88
CA LYS A 123 11.13 -4.14 -7.13
C LYS A 123 10.85 -2.65 -7.39
N GLU A 124 10.63 -1.84 -6.38
CA GLU A 124 10.43 -0.40 -6.55
C GLU A 124 11.77 0.33 -6.49
N ALA A 125 12.14 1.02 -7.57
CA ALA A 125 13.42 1.73 -7.62
C ALA A 125 13.52 2.87 -6.58
N SER A 126 12.44 3.63 -6.40
CA SER A 126 12.34 4.72 -5.42
C SER A 126 10.89 4.93 -4.99
N GLY A 127 9.99 5.22 -5.94
CA GLY A 127 8.68 5.77 -5.67
C GLY A 127 8.74 7.28 -5.43
N THR A 128 7.59 7.93 -5.53
CA THR A 128 7.44 9.37 -5.23
C THR A 128 6.26 9.63 -4.30
N GLY A 129 5.30 8.72 -4.26
CA GLY A 129 4.13 8.83 -3.40
C GLY A 129 4.51 8.82 -1.92
N ASN A 130 5.38 7.93 -1.50
CA ASN A 130 5.88 7.81 -0.13
C ASN A 130 6.43 9.14 0.41
N MET A 131 7.23 9.87 -0.36
CA MET A 131 7.79 11.18 0.01
C MET A 131 6.67 12.22 0.20
N LYS A 132 5.66 12.21 -0.68
CA LYS A 132 4.51 13.13 -0.60
C LYS A 132 3.63 12.84 0.62
N PHE A 133 3.39 11.58 0.92
CA PHE A 133 2.66 11.17 2.12
C PHE A 133 3.42 11.56 3.39
N MET A 134 4.73 11.30 3.45
CA MET A 134 5.61 11.69 4.54
C MET A 134 5.54 13.21 4.81
N LEU A 135 5.64 14.03 3.76
CA LEU A 135 5.54 15.49 3.85
C LEU A 135 4.18 15.94 4.42
N ASN A 136 3.12 15.17 4.19
CA ASN A 136 1.77 15.46 4.69
C ASN A 136 1.47 14.75 6.03
N GLY A 137 2.44 14.11 6.66
CA GLY A 137 2.33 13.54 8.01
C GLY A 137 1.67 12.17 8.07
N ALA A 138 1.43 11.52 6.93
CA ALA A 138 1.00 10.13 6.93
C ALA A 138 2.19 9.22 7.29
N LEU A 139 1.96 8.25 8.19
CA LEU A 139 2.98 7.27 8.54
C LEU A 139 3.03 6.17 7.49
N THR A 140 4.23 5.79 7.10
CA THR A 140 4.43 4.73 6.12
C THR A 140 4.28 3.36 6.78
N LEU A 141 3.41 2.53 6.19
CA LEU A 141 3.41 1.08 6.33
C LEU A 141 3.98 0.51 5.03
N GLY A 142 5.12 -0.13 5.09
CA GLY A 142 5.83 -0.56 3.90
C GLY A 142 6.82 -1.68 4.11
N THR A 143 7.55 -1.97 3.06
CA THR A 143 8.64 -2.96 3.00
C THR A 143 9.98 -2.25 2.90
N GLU A 144 11.09 -2.97 3.06
CA GLU A 144 12.44 -2.46 2.75
C GLU A 144 12.63 -2.34 1.23
N ASP A 145 11.93 -1.39 0.60
CA ASP A 145 11.93 -1.19 -0.84
C ASP A 145 11.83 0.29 -1.22
N GLY A 146 12.50 0.69 -2.28
CA GLY A 146 12.50 2.07 -2.76
C GLY A 146 12.87 3.08 -1.67
N ALA A 147 12.27 4.26 -1.71
CA ALA A 147 12.54 5.33 -0.75
C ALA A 147 12.03 5.05 0.67
N ASN A 148 11.38 3.91 0.94
CA ASN A 148 11.04 3.54 2.31
C ASN A 148 12.30 3.32 3.17
N VAL A 149 13.40 2.86 2.54
CA VAL A 149 14.70 2.67 3.19
C VAL A 149 15.23 4.01 3.69
N GLU A 150 15.28 5.02 2.80
CA GLU A 150 15.72 6.37 3.18
C GLU A 150 14.78 7.02 4.19
N ILE A 151 13.47 6.80 4.09
CA ILE A 151 12.52 7.30 5.07
C ILE A 151 12.82 6.70 6.43
N ARG A 152 13.01 5.38 6.54
CA ARG A 152 13.35 4.70 7.78
C ARG A 152 14.64 5.28 8.40
N ASP A 153 15.68 5.43 7.60
CA ASP A 153 16.98 5.94 8.06
C ASP A 153 16.88 7.40 8.54
N LEU A 154 15.98 8.19 7.95
CA LEU A 154 15.76 9.58 8.35
C LEU A 154 14.94 9.74 9.63
N VAL A 155 13.88 8.93 9.79
CA VAL A 155 12.92 9.13 10.88
C VAL A 155 13.16 8.22 12.08
N GLY A 156 13.91 7.12 11.91
CA GLY A 156 14.10 6.05 12.89
C GLY A 156 12.98 5.00 12.82
N GLU A 157 13.31 3.77 13.19
CA GLU A 157 12.42 2.60 13.10
C GLU A 157 11.12 2.78 13.89
N GLU A 158 11.15 3.57 14.96
CA GLU A 158 9.98 3.85 15.79
C GLU A 158 8.94 4.76 15.12
N ASN A 159 9.31 5.44 14.02
CA ASN A 159 8.43 6.41 13.33
C ASN A 159 7.96 5.95 11.95
N ILE A 160 8.15 4.68 11.64
CA ILE A 160 7.75 3.99 10.41
C ILE A 160 7.34 2.55 10.75
N TYR A 161 6.59 1.89 9.90
CA TYR A 161 6.23 0.49 10.06
C TYR A 161 6.75 -0.31 8.87
N ILE A 162 7.70 -1.20 9.12
CA ILE A 162 8.31 -2.06 8.11
C ILE A 162 7.97 -3.51 8.39
N PHE A 163 7.68 -4.26 7.34
CA PHE A 163 7.42 -5.69 7.36
C PHE A 163 7.95 -6.38 6.10
N GLY A 164 7.89 -7.69 6.09
CA GLY A 164 8.20 -8.53 4.94
C GLY A 164 9.68 -8.89 4.80
N ARG A 165 9.97 -9.67 3.80
CA ARG A 165 11.33 -10.18 3.52
C ARG A 165 12.27 -9.06 3.13
N LYS A 166 13.55 -9.20 3.51
CA LYS A 166 14.60 -8.29 3.07
C LYS A 166 14.86 -8.44 1.56
N PRO A 167 15.41 -7.41 0.89
CA PRO A 167 15.70 -7.49 -0.53
C PRO A 167 16.57 -8.69 -0.93
N GLN A 168 17.57 -9.04 -0.13
CA GLN A 168 18.44 -10.18 -0.42
C GLN A 168 17.69 -11.51 -0.32
N ASP A 169 16.84 -11.70 0.70
CA ASP A 169 16.04 -12.91 0.84
C ASP A 169 15.12 -13.13 -0.36
N VAL A 170 14.52 -12.05 -0.90
CA VAL A 170 13.69 -12.10 -2.10
C VAL A 170 14.51 -12.50 -3.33
N ILE A 171 15.71 -11.94 -3.50
CA ILE A 171 16.62 -12.29 -4.60
C ILE A 171 16.99 -13.76 -4.51
N ASP A 172 17.39 -14.22 -3.34
CA ASP A 172 17.80 -15.60 -3.09
C ASP A 172 16.65 -16.59 -3.39
N LEU A 173 15.41 -16.25 -3.02
CA LEU A 173 14.23 -17.07 -3.34
C LEU A 173 13.96 -17.15 -4.84
N TYR A 174 14.14 -16.05 -5.60
CA TYR A 174 14.01 -16.06 -7.05
C TYR A 174 15.12 -16.89 -7.71
N GLU A 175 16.37 -16.74 -7.26
CA GLU A 175 17.52 -17.47 -7.81
C GLU A 175 17.43 -18.99 -7.52
N ALA A 176 16.99 -19.34 -6.33
CA ALA A 176 16.79 -20.71 -5.95
C ALA A 176 15.56 -21.37 -6.60
N GLY A 177 14.57 -20.56 -7.02
CA GLY A 177 13.31 -21.05 -7.58
C GLY A 177 12.49 -21.90 -6.59
N THR A 178 12.66 -21.65 -5.28
CA THR A 178 12.06 -22.45 -4.20
C THR A 178 10.76 -21.89 -3.66
N TYR A 179 10.34 -20.70 -4.09
CA TYR A 179 9.07 -20.13 -3.67
C TYR A 179 7.88 -20.87 -4.28
N SER A 180 6.95 -21.32 -3.44
CA SER A 180 5.70 -21.96 -3.85
C SER A 180 4.52 -21.30 -3.12
N SER A 181 3.75 -20.51 -3.84
CA SER A 181 2.50 -19.92 -3.32
C SER A 181 1.46 -20.98 -3.00
N LYS A 182 1.49 -22.11 -3.76
CA LYS A 182 0.60 -23.24 -3.55
C LYS A 182 0.84 -23.90 -2.20
N GLU A 183 2.09 -24.13 -1.81
CA GLU A 183 2.43 -24.70 -0.50
C GLU A 183 1.94 -23.79 0.63
N ILE A 184 2.18 -22.47 0.55
CA ILE A 184 1.69 -21.52 1.55
C ILE A 184 0.16 -21.55 1.65
N TYR A 185 -0.53 -21.60 0.51
CA TYR A 185 -1.98 -21.69 0.46
C TYR A 185 -2.50 -23.00 1.10
N GLU A 186 -1.84 -24.13 0.83
CA GLU A 186 -2.25 -25.45 1.36
C GLU A 186 -1.95 -25.60 2.86
N GLU A 187 -0.85 -25.03 3.35
CA GLU A 187 -0.39 -25.21 4.73
C GLU A 187 -0.94 -24.17 5.72
N ASP A 188 -1.30 -22.98 5.25
CA ASP A 188 -1.76 -21.89 6.12
C ASP A 188 -3.26 -21.68 6.05
N ALA A 189 -3.97 -22.08 7.10
CA ALA A 189 -5.43 -22.00 7.16
C ALA A 189 -5.99 -20.57 7.03
N LEU A 190 -5.24 -19.55 7.48
CA LEU A 190 -5.66 -18.16 7.31
C LEU A 190 -5.53 -17.73 5.84
N ILE A 191 -4.39 -17.99 5.23
CA ILE A 191 -4.16 -17.67 3.82
C ILE A 191 -5.18 -18.39 2.94
N HIS A 192 -5.38 -19.70 3.18
CA HIS A 192 -6.38 -20.51 2.49
C HIS A 192 -7.75 -19.83 2.54
N LYS A 193 -8.23 -19.49 3.73
CA LYS A 193 -9.52 -18.84 3.95
C LYS A 193 -9.64 -17.49 3.22
N LEU A 194 -8.59 -16.67 3.24
CA LEU A 194 -8.60 -15.36 2.60
C LEU A 194 -8.62 -15.46 1.06
N VAL A 195 -7.84 -16.39 0.51
CA VAL A 195 -7.77 -16.62 -0.94
C VAL A 195 -9.08 -17.22 -1.44
N ASP A 196 -9.64 -18.21 -0.75
CA ASP A 196 -10.91 -18.84 -1.15
C ASP A 196 -12.10 -17.90 -1.05
N PHE A 197 -12.04 -16.91 -0.17
CA PHE A 197 -13.08 -15.88 -0.10
C PHE A 197 -13.26 -15.11 -1.41
N ILE A 198 -12.19 -15.01 -2.23
CA ILE A 198 -12.27 -14.34 -3.56
C ILE A 198 -13.29 -15.01 -4.46
N THR A 199 -13.45 -16.33 -4.36
CA THR A 199 -14.41 -17.14 -5.12
C THR A 199 -15.56 -17.66 -4.24
N GLY A 200 -15.75 -17.04 -3.06
CA GLY A 200 -16.87 -17.32 -2.17
C GLY A 200 -18.20 -16.76 -2.69
N GLU A 201 -19.30 -17.29 -2.17
CA GLU A 201 -20.67 -16.92 -2.59
C GLU A 201 -20.91 -15.41 -2.49
N GLU A 202 -20.37 -14.75 -1.47
CA GLU A 202 -20.56 -13.32 -1.23
C GLU A 202 -19.98 -12.45 -2.35
N LEU A 203 -18.81 -12.79 -2.85
CA LEU A 203 -18.17 -12.02 -3.92
C LEU A 203 -18.66 -12.45 -5.31
N LEU A 204 -18.93 -13.74 -5.52
CA LEU A 204 -19.50 -14.23 -6.79
C LEU A 204 -20.94 -13.70 -7.03
N ALA A 205 -21.69 -13.40 -5.97
CA ALA A 205 -23.02 -12.76 -6.11
C ALA A 205 -22.94 -11.30 -6.60
N ILE A 206 -21.77 -10.67 -6.53
CA ILE A 206 -21.58 -9.25 -6.87
C ILE A 206 -20.72 -9.10 -8.13
N GLY A 207 -19.68 -9.94 -8.24
CA GLY A 207 -18.61 -9.79 -9.22
C GLY A 207 -18.70 -10.71 -10.41
N ASP A 208 -17.83 -10.46 -11.39
CA ASP A 208 -17.64 -11.32 -12.54
C ASP A 208 -16.84 -12.58 -12.15
N GLU A 209 -17.46 -13.74 -12.29
CA GLU A 209 -16.89 -15.03 -11.90
C GLU A 209 -15.55 -15.32 -12.61
N GLU A 210 -15.44 -14.99 -13.90
CA GLU A 210 -14.22 -15.26 -14.66
C GLU A 210 -13.05 -14.46 -14.10
N SER A 211 -13.22 -13.18 -13.81
CA SER A 211 -12.21 -12.29 -13.26
C SER A 211 -11.77 -12.71 -11.86
N LEU A 212 -12.70 -13.05 -10.98
CA LEU A 212 -12.41 -13.49 -9.62
C LEU A 212 -11.71 -14.86 -9.61
N THR A 213 -12.16 -15.81 -10.41
CA THR A 213 -11.56 -17.15 -10.54
C THR A 213 -10.14 -17.07 -11.13
N ARG A 214 -9.92 -16.19 -12.12
CA ARG A 214 -8.60 -15.99 -12.71
C ARG A 214 -7.62 -15.44 -11.66
N LEU A 215 -8.02 -14.43 -10.88
CA LEU A 215 -7.18 -13.88 -9.82
C LEU A 215 -6.88 -14.91 -8.71
N HIS A 216 -7.88 -15.69 -8.31
CA HIS A 216 -7.72 -16.79 -7.34
C HIS A 216 -6.67 -17.79 -7.82
N ARG A 217 -6.79 -18.26 -9.07
CA ARG A 217 -5.81 -19.20 -9.67
C ARG A 217 -4.41 -18.60 -9.80
N GLU A 218 -4.31 -17.30 -10.12
CA GLU A 218 -3.02 -16.61 -10.24
C GLU A 218 -2.30 -16.54 -8.88
N LEU A 219 -3.03 -16.22 -7.81
CA LEU A 219 -2.47 -16.20 -6.46
C LEU A 219 -1.98 -17.58 -5.99
N ILE A 220 -2.71 -18.64 -6.28
CA ILE A 220 -2.32 -20.00 -5.88
C ILE A 220 -1.20 -20.55 -6.77
N GLY A 221 -1.29 -20.33 -8.08
CA GLY A 221 -0.43 -21.03 -9.05
C GLY A 221 0.87 -20.33 -9.39
N LYS A 222 0.93 -19.01 -9.23
CA LYS A 222 2.07 -18.22 -9.69
C LYS A 222 2.60 -17.24 -8.64
N ASP A 223 1.74 -16.35 -8.15
CA ASP A 223 2.07 -15.28 -7.19
C ASP A 223 3.51 -14.73 -7.36
N TRP A 224 3.83 -14.27 -8.56
CA TRP A 224 5.17 -13.82 -8.96
C TRP A 224 5.83 -12.81 -8.01
N PHE A 225 5.03 -12.13 -7.21
CA PHE A 225 5.49 -11.09 -6.29
C PHE A 225 5.31 -11.48 -4.82
N MET A 226 5.30 -12.78 -4.54
CA MET A 226 5.36 -13.34 -3.18
C MET A 226 4.35 -12.67 -2.22
N THR A 227 3.13 -12.45 -2.73
CA THR A 227 2.04 -11.83 -1.95
C THR A 227 1.70 -12.67 -0.75
N LEU A 228 1.49 -13.99 -0.95
CA LEU A 228 1.06 -14.88 0.11
C LEU A 228 2.13 -15.06 1.18
N LEU A 229 3.41 -15.00 0.82
CA LEU A 229 4.54 -15.14 1.74
C LEU A 229 4.53 -14.08 2.85
N ASP A 230 4.24 -12.82 2.49
CA ASP A 230 4.30 -11.69 3.42
C ASP A 230 2.93 -11.34 4.04
N THR A 231 1.83 -11.96 3.58
CA THR A 231 0.46 -11.55 3.97
C THR A 231 0.22 -11.61 5.48
N LYS A 232 0.71 -12.62 6.18
CA LYS A 232 0.51 -12.75 7.65
C LYS A 232 1.27 -11.67 8.43
N GLU A 233 2.50 -11.40 8.04
CA GLU A 233 3.29 -10.35 8.67
C GLU A 233 2.70 -8.97 8.37
N TYR A 234 2.22 -8.77 7.16
CA TYR A 234 1.47 -7.57 6.79
C TYR A 234 0.23 -7.36 7.65
N ILE A 235 -0.61 -8.39 7.81
CA ILE A 235 -1.79 -8.33 8.69
C ILE A 235 -1.38 -7.94 10.10
N THR A 236 -0.41 -8.63 10.69
CA THR A 236 0.06 -8.38 12.06
C THR A 236 0.58 -6.95 12.22
N THR A 237 1.39 -6.48 11.27
CA THR A 237 1.95 -5.12 11.31
C THR A 237 0.86 -4.08 11.13
N LYS A 238 -0.09 -4.31 10.26
CA LYS A 238 -1.20 -3.39 9.99
C LYS A 238 -2.16 -3.28 11.19
N GLU A 239 -2.46 -4.38 11.86
CA GLU A 239 -3.21 -4.35 13.13
C GLU A 239 -2.47 -3.55 14.21
N LYS A 240 -1.14 -3.69 14.30
CA LYS A 240 -0.32 -2.87 15.19
C LYS A 240 -0.40 -1.38 14.82
N VAL A 241 -0.34 -1.02 13.54
CA VAL A 241 -0.52 0.37 13.08
C VAL A 241 -1.86 0.93 13.54
N TYR A 242 -2.92 0.14 13.43
CA TYR A 242 -4.24 0.54 13.87
C TYR A 242 -4.37 0.67 15.39
N ALA A 243 -3.72 -0.19 16.14
CA ALA A 243 -3.66 -0.08 17.61
C ALA A 243 -2.87 1.16 18.05
N ASP A 244 -1.70 1.40 17.46
CA ASP A 244 -0.85 2.56 17.75
C ASP A 244 -1.54 3.90 17.41
N TYR A 245 -2.45 3.90 16.44
CA TYR A 245 -3.25 5.08 16.08
C TYR A 245 -4.14 5.58 17.21
N GLU A 246 -4.57 4.71 18.11
CA GLU A 246 -5.44 5.08 19.24
C GLU A 246 -4.71 6.00 20.25
N ASP A 247 -3.39 5.88 20.40
CA ASP A 247 -2.58 6.87 21.10
C ASP A 247 -2.30 8.08 20.20
N ARG A 248 -3.27 8.98 20.12
CA ARG A 248 -3.21 10.17 19.26
C ARG A 248 -2.01 11.08 19.55
N LYS A 249 -1.55 11.10 20.81
CA LYS A 249 -0.39 11.93 21.19
C LYS A 249 0.91 11.38 20.58
N THR A 250 1.14 10.09 20.76
CA THR A 250 2.31 9.41 20.18
C THR A 250 2.23 9.40 18.66
N TRP A 251 1.05 9.13 18.08
CA TRP A 251 0.84 9.18 16.65
C TRP A 251 1.19 10.54 16.03
N ASN A 252 0.68 11.61 16.61
CA ASN A 252 0.96 12.97 16.13
C ASN A 252 2.45 13.35 16.28
N LYS A 253 3.13 12.87 17.31
CA LYS A 253 4.57 13.03 17.46
C LYS A 253 5.34 12.36 16.31
N LYS A 254 5.00 11.11 16.01
CA LYS A 254 5.58 10.38 14.86
C LYS A 254 5.32 11.13 13.54
N ALA A 255 4.10 11.62 13.31
CA ALA A 255 3.74 12.40 12.12
C ALA A 255 4.58 13.69 12.00
N LEU A 256 4.76 14.43 13.09
CA LEU A 256 5.61 15.63 13.12
C LEU A 256 7.09 15.33 12.81
N ILE A 257 7.62 14.21 13.30
CA ILE A 257 8.99 13.77 12.98
C ILE A 257 9.11 13.49 11.48
N ASN A 258 8.14 12.78 10.90
CA ASN A 258 8.10 12.52 9.46
C ASN A 258 8.08 13.83 8.65
N ILE A 259 7.18 14.76 8.97
CA ILE A 259 7.11 16.07 8.30
C ILE A 259 8.44 16.82 8.41
N ALA A 260 9.02 16.90 9.61
CA ALA A 260 10.26 17.64 9.85
C ALA A 260 11.46 17.08 9.06
N LYS A 261 11.46 15.76 8.79
CA LYS A 261 12.53 15.09 8.03
C LYS A 261 12.27 15.06 6.52
N ALA A 262 11.05 15.35 6.07
CA ALA A 262 10.67 15.25 4.65
C ALA A 262 11.41 16.24 3.74
N GLY A 263 11.99 17.32 4.28
CA GLY A 263 12.84 18.26 3.54
C GLY A 263 14.04 17.60 2.85
N PHE A 264 14.46 16.42 3.30
CA PHE A 264 15.47 15.60 2.63
C PHE A 264 15.12 15.30 1.16
N PHE A 265 13.84 15.15 0.85
CA PHE A 265 13.36 14.86 -0.50
C PHE A 265 13.02 16.11 -1.33
N SER A 266 13.52 17.29 -0.93
CA SER A 266 13.32 18.52 -1.71
C SER A 266 14.10 18.49 -3.02
N SER A 267 13.53 19.10 -4.06
CA SER A 267 14.22 19.28 -5.33
C SER A 267 15.47 20.14 -5.20
N ASP A 268 15.45 21.15 -4.33
CA ASP A 268 16.59 22.06 -4.11
C ASP A 268 17.81 21.29 -3.62
N ARG A 269 17.63 20.38 -2.63
CA ARG A 269 18.70 19.51 -2.17
C ARG A 269 19.23 18.61 -3.29
N THR A 270 18.33 18.02 -4.07
CA THR A 270 18.72 17.15 -5.19
C THR A 270 19.54 17.91 -6.22
N ILE A 271 19.10 19.10 -6.60
CA ILE A 271 19.83 19.95 -7.55
C ILE A 271 21.19 20.39 -6.99
N ALA A 272 21.27 20.74 -5.70
CA ALA A 272 22.54 21.06 -5.06
C ALA A 272 23.52 19.88 -5.14
N GLN A 273 23.08 18.65 -4.84
CA GLN A 273 23.93 17.45 -4.96
C GLN A 273 24.35 17.17 -6.40
N TYR A 274 23.49 17.39 -7.39
CA TYR A 274 23.87 17.31 -8.81
C TYR A 274 24.91 18.36 -9.17
N ASN A 275 24.74 19.58 -8.69
CA ASN A 275 25.70 20.65 -8.93
C ASN A 275 27.08 20.30 -8.36
N ASP A 276 27.13 19.83 -7.11
CA ASP A 276 28.36 19.47 -6.44
C ASP A 276 29.07 18.28 -7.09
N CYS A 277 28.34 17.29 -7.56
CA CYS A 277 28.89 16.05 -8.13
C CYS A 277 29.22 16.20 -9.62
N LEU A 278 28.27 16.67 -10.43
CA LEU A 278 28.38 16.62 -11.89
C LEU A 278 29.09 17.84 -12.49
N LEU A 279 28.86 19.01 -11.97
CA LEU A 279 29.50 20.23 -12.49
C LEU A 279 30.94 20.36 -12.07
N TYR A 280 31.34 19.79 -10.93
CA TYR A 280 32.71 19.80 -10.46
C TYR A 280 33.61 18.78 -11.20
N THR A 281 33.05 17.69 -11.68
CA THR A 281 33.76 16.58 -12.35
C THR A 281 33.84 16.71 -13.87
N SER A 282 33.03 17.57 -14.48
CA SER A 282 33.04 17.79 -15.93
C SER A 282 33.43 19.22 -16.26
N PRO A 283 34.72 19.45 -16.64
CA PRO A 283 35.13 20.77 -17.14
C PRO A 283 34.22 21.16 -18.30
N SER A 284 33.63 22.36 -18.24
CA SER A 284 32.82 22.88 -19.32
C SER A 284 33.61 22.86 -20.64
N PRO A 285 33.01 22.52 -21.78
CA PRO A 285 33.65 22.67 -23.10
C PRO A 285 34.27 24.07 -23.31
N ARG A 286 33.75 25.09 -22.63
CA ARG A 286 34.29 26.46 -22.64
C ARG A 286 35.62 26.61 -21.87
N ASP A 287 35.91 25.74 -20.91
CA ASP A 287 37.14 25.76 -20.14
C ASP A 287 38.33 25.18 -20.92
N ARG A 288 38.06 24.37 -21.96
CA ARG A 288 39.09 23.83 -22.87
C ARG A 288 39.62 24.85 -23.87
N THR A 289 38.97 25.99 -24.02
CA THR A 289 39.35 27.04 -24.98
C THR A 289 40.18 28.17 -24.35
N ARG A 290 40.55 28.06 -23.08
CA ARG A 290 41.34 29.06 -22.34
C ARG A 290 42.74 28.59 -21.96
N SER A 291 43.28 27.53 -22.56
CA SER A 291 44.69 27.10 -22.39
C SER A 291 45.48 27.39 -23.67
#